data_9d4b86bf82eb4ed7aa5c5d4f819d11dd
#
_entry.id   9d4b86bf82eb4ed7aa5c5d4f819d11dd
#
_cell.length_a   1.000
_cell.length_b   1.000
_cell.length_c   1.000
_cell.angle_alpha   90.00
_cell.angle_beta   90.00
_cell.angle_gamma   90.00
#
_symmetry.space_group_name_H-M   'P 1'
#
loop_
_entity.id
_entity.type
_entity.pdbx_description
1 polymer ?
#
loop_
_entity_poly.entity_id
_entity_poly.type
_entity_poly.pdbx_seq_one_letter_code
_entity_poly.pdbx_strand_id
1 'polypeptide(L)'
;MVMKLSRQPWCASLCLAVATWAACTANTAAWAQSYPAKPIKFITNFPAGGPADYLARTVGEAITTQYKQPVVVENKPGAGGNIGADFVAKSPADGYTVLFGIDTTFTVNPYIYKNMAFKAADLRPIMVMVSSGLLVGAHPGTGFKSLKDLIAQGKGKGLNFSSAGSGSPGHLAAEIFMDAANIKIQHVPYKGNTPAVTAVLAGEVDAGVLATPGMLPYVKTGKITALAVTSRQRSRSAADIPTVAELGLKDLELEVLYIAMVPAATPEPVVQLLQKSFTDALKRPDTQAQLASMDLFYEGLTGQDAVKRLSDQSQRYGRVVKSTGMKVE
;
A
#
# COMPACT_ATOMS: atom_id res chain seq x y z
N MET A 1 -67.02 -47.33 -31.46
CA MET A 1 -65.85 -46.73 -32.07
C MET A 1 -65.27 -45.79 -31.01
N VAL A 2 -64.29 -46.28 -30.26
CA VAL A 2 -63.77 -45.56 -29.10
C VAL A 2 -62.42 -44.95 -29.49
N MET A 3 -62.32 -43.61 -29.52
CA MET A 3 -61.10 -42.87 -29.80
C MET A 3 -60.20 -42.83 -28.56
N LYS A 4 -58.95 -43.43 -28.62
CA LYS A 4 -57.91 -43.31 -27.65
C LYS A 4 -57.22 -41.99 -27.86
N LEU A 5 -57.28 -41.07 -26.87
CA LEU A 5 -56.40 -39.88 -26.81
C LEU A 5 -55.02 -40.32 -26.34
N SER A 6 -54.02 -40.12 -27.17
CA SER A 6 -52.59 -40.27 -26.82
C SER A 6 -52.12 -39.05 -26.02
N ARG A 7 -51.69 -39.25 -24.75
CA ARG A 7 -51.06 -38.22 -23.94
C ARG A 7 -49.63 -38.03 -24.44
N GLN A 8 -49.32 -36.82 -24.90
CA GLN A 8 -47.97 -36.45 -25.33
C GLN A 8 -47.03 -36.22 -24.12
N PRO A 9 -45.78 -36.76 -24.13
CA PRO A 9 -44.81 -36.66 -23.01
C PRO A 9 -43.97 -35.37 -23.01
N TRP A 10 -44.33 -34.34 -23.76
CA TRP A 10 -43.51 -33.15 -23.95
C TRP A 10 -43.54 -32.14 -22.79
N CYS A 11 -44.55 -32.15 -21.95
CA CYS A 11 -44.67 -31.23 -20.84
C CYS A 11 -43.75 -31.59 -19.66
N ALA A 12 -43.37 -32.86 -19.50
CA ALA A 12 -42.51 -33.28 -18.39
C ALA A 12 -41.06 -32.86 -18.57
N SER A 13 -40.54 -32.80 -19.82
CA SER A 13 -39.15 -32.42 -20.10
C SER A 13 -38.88 -30.92 -19.94
N LEU A 14 -39.90 -30.08 -20.18
CA LEU A 14 -39.77 -28.62 -20.03
C LEU A 14 -39.72 -28.21 -18.55
N CYS A 15 -40.47 -28.89 -17.68
CA CYS A 15 -40.46 -28.62 -16.24
C CYS A 15 -39.13 -29.02 -15.56
N LEU A 16 -38.45 -30.07 -16.04
CA LEU A 16 -37.14 -30.47 -15.49
C LEU A 16 -36.04 -29.48 -15.88
N ALA A 17 -36.07 -28.94 -17.09
CA ALA A 17 -35.07 -27.97 -17.55
C ALA A 17 -35.15 -26.63 -16.81
N VAL A 18 -36.36 -26.16 -16.46
CA VAL A 18 -36.55 -24.92 -15.69
C VAL A 18 -36.16 -25.11 -14.23
N ALA A 19 -36.37 -26.29 -13.63
CA ALA A 19 -35.99 -26.60 -12.27
C ALA A 19 -34.45 -26.68 -12.10
N THR A 20 -33.71 -27.19 -13.09
CA THR A 20 -32.25 -27.23 -13.08
C THR A 20 -31.61 -25.84 -13.23
N TRP A 21 -32.21 -24.95 -14.03
CA TRP A 21 -31.72 -23.55 -14.15
C TRP A 21 -31.98 -22.75 -12.88
N ALA A 22 -33.09 -22.93 -12.20
CA ALA A 22 -33.37 -22.25 -10.92
C ALA A 22 -32.45 -22.74 -9.79
N ALA A 23 -32.04 -24.01 -9.80
CA ALA A 23 -31.09 -24.55 -8.80
C ALA A 23 -29.65 -24.03 -8.97
N CYS A 24 -29.20 -23.73 -10.20
CA CYS A 24 -27.86 -23.15 -10.45
C CYS A 24 -27.74 -21.69 -10.05
N THR A 25 -28.81 -20.89 -10.11
CA THR A 25 -28.78 -19.47 -9.74
C THR A 25 -28.91 -19.26 -8.22
N ALA A 26 -29.51 -20.20 -7.48
CA ALA A 26 -29.65 -20.12 -6.02
C ALA A 26 -28.32 -20.32 -5.27
N ASN A 27 -27.35 -21.06 -5.83
CA ASN A 27 -26.08 -21.34 -5.15
C ASN A 27 -25.14 -20.15 -5.06
N THR A 28 -25.22 -19.14 -5.95
CA THR A 28 -24.33 -17.98 -5.91
C THR A 28 -24.74 -16.95 -4.86
N ALA A 29 -26.01 -16.88 -4.51
CA ALA A 29 -26.50 -15.94 -3.48
C ALA A 29 -26.28 -16.44 -2.05
N ALA A 30 -26.17 -17.75 -1.82
CA ALA A 30 -25.99 -18.34 -0.49
C ALA A 30 -24.61 -18.07 0.12
N TRP A 31 -23.58 -17.88 -0.71
CA TRP A 31 -22.20 -17.63 -0.23
C TRP A 31 -22.00 -16.22 0.34
N ALA A 32 -22.72 -15.24 -0.19
CA ALA A 32 -22.60 -13.85 0.26
C ALA A 32 -23.30 -13.57 1.59
N GLN A 33 -24.34 -14.34 1.93
CA GLN A 33 -25.10 -14.14 3.18
C GLN A 33 -24.39 -14.67 4.43
N SER A 34 -23.40 -15.56 4.28
CA SER A 34 -22.66 -16.14 5.40
C SER A 34 -21.22 -15.63 5.56
N TYR A 35 -20.75 -14.72 4.71
CA TYR A 35 -19.39 -14.18 4.83
C TYR A 35 -19.37 -12.97 5.77
N PRO A 36 -18.41 -12.90 6.73
CA PRO A 36 -17.45 -13.94 7.09
C PRO A 36 -18.03 -14.96 8.08
N ALA A 37 -17.82 -16.28 7.83
CA ALA A 37 -18.24 -17.37 8.70
C ALA A 37 -17.08 -18.04 9.48
N LYS A 38 -15.84 -17.63 9.21
CA LYS A 38 -14.60 -18.12 9.82
C LYS A 38 -13.61 -16.96 10.01
N PRO A 39 -12.53 -17.13 10.79
CA PRO A 39 -11.51 -16.10 10.95
C PRO A 39 -10.93 -15.62 9.62
N ILE A 40 -10.72 -14.30 9.50
CA ILE A 40 -10.06 -13.67 8.34
C ILE A 40 -8.59 -13.45 8.67
N LYS A 41 -7.71 -13.72 7.72
CA LYS A 41 -6.28 -13.49 7.84
C LYS A 41 -5.88 -12.23 7.07
N PHE A 42 -5.29 -11.26 7.76
CA PHE A 42 -4.69 -10.08 7.18
C PHE A 42 -3.18 -10.26 7.12
N ILE A 43 -2.63 -10.23 5.92
CA ILE A 43 -1.20 -10.34 5.67
C ILE A 43 -0.64 -8.95 5.43
N THR A 44 0.26 -8.48 6.30
CA THR A 44 1.04 -7.29 6.01
C THR A 44 2.36 -7.69 5.38
N ASN A 45 2.71 -7.08 4.24
CA ASN A 45 3.94 -7.42 3.53
C ASN A 45 5.15 -6.57 3.96
N PHE A 46 5.03 -5.85 5.08
CA PHE A 46 6.08 -5.08 5.75
C PHE A 46 6.16 -5.42 7.24
N PRO A 47 7.26 -5.05 7.92
CA PRO A 47 7.42 -5.32 9.36
C PRO A 47 6.30 -4.73 10.21
N ALA A 48 6.08 -5.32 11.37
CA ALA A 48 5.14 -4.82 12.38
C ALA A 48 5.50 -3.40 12.87
N GLY A 49 4.49 -2.66 13.33
CA GLY A 49 4.63 -1.29 13.86
C GLY A 49 4.68 -0.20 12.79
N GLY A 50 4.66 -0.54 11.50
CA GLY A 50 4.51 0.43 10.41
C GLY A 50 3.05 0.77 10.12
N PRO A 51 2.80 1.80 9.26
CA PRO A 51 1.43 2.22 8.94
C PRO A 51 0.55 1.12 8.32
N ALA A 52 1.11 0.21 7.51
CA ALA A 52 0.36 -0.92 6.96
C ALA A 52 -0.14 -1.88 8.06
N ASP A 53 0.71 -2.16 9.06
CA ASP A 53 0.35 -2.98 10.22
C ASP A 53 -0.71 -2.29 11.10
N TYR A 54 -0.56 -0.99 11.34
CA TYR A 54 -1.55 -0.17 12.03
C TYR A 54 -2.92 -0.25 11.32
N LEU A 55 -2.97 -0.03 10.02
CA LEU A 55 -4.21 -0.09 9.22
C LEU A 55 -4.84 -1.48 9.28
N ALA A 56 -4.04 -2.54 9.15
CA ALA A 56 -4.53 -3.91 9.23
C ALA A 56 -5.17 -4.22 10.60
N ARG A 57 -4.56 -3.77 11.70
CA ARG A 57 -5.11 -3.95 13.05
C ARG A 57 -6.36 -3.14 13.28
N THR A 58 -6.37 -1.87 12.89
CA THR A 58 -7.53 -0.97 13.04
C THR A 58 -8.76 -1.48 12.28
N VAL A 59 -8.56 -1.86 11.01
CA VAL A 59 -9.65 -2.43 10.20
C VAL A 59 -10.04 -3.82 10.72
N GLY A 60 -9.07 -4.64 11.13
CA GLY A 60 -9.31 -5.97 11.69
C GLY A 60 -10.14 -5.95 12.97
N GLU A 61 -9.87 -5.00 13.87
CA GLU A 61 -10.65 -4.80 15.09
C GLU A 61 -12.11 -4.41 14.76
N ALA A 62 -12.30 -3.48 13.83
CA ALA A 62 -13.61 -3.07 13.38
C ALA A 62 -14.43 -4.22 12.80
N ILE A 63 -13.82 -5.06 11.95
CA ILE A 63 -14.43 -6.25 11.36
C ILE A 63 -14.77 -7.27 12.46
N THR A 64 -13.84 -7.53 13.37
CA THR A 64 -14.06 -8.46 14.50
C THR A 64 -15.27 -8.00 15.34
N THR A 65 -15.36 -6.72 15.61
CA THR A 65 -16.47 -6.13 16.37
C THR A 65 -17.80 -6.25 15.62
N GLN A 66 -17.80 -5.95 14.32
CA GLN A 66 -19.00 -5.92 13.48
C GLN A 66 -19.55 -7.32 13.20
N TYR A 67 -18.69 -8.27 12.82
CA TYR A 67 -19.10 -9.60 12.34
C TYR A 67 -18.93 -10.70 13.36
N LYS A 68 -18.33 -10.42 14.53
CA LYS A 68 -18.01 -11.42 15.57
C LYS A 68 -17.11 -12.54 15.07
N GLN A 69 -16.33 -12.27 13.99
CA GLN A 69 -15.34 -13.18 13.43
C GLN A 69 -13.94 -12.62 13.68
N PRO A 70 -13.01 -13.38 14.23
CA PRO A 70 -11.65 -12.92 14.51
C PRO A 70 -10.91 -12.51 13.23
N VAL A 71 -10.17 -11.42 13.30
CA VAL A 71 -9.17 -11.07 12.28
C VAL A 71 -7.79 -11.29 12.86
N VAL A 72 -6.99 -12.13 12.18
CA VAL A 72 -5.61 -12.44 12.57
C VAL A 72 -4.66 -11.68 11.65
N VAL A 73 -3.83 -10.82 12.21
CA VAL A 73 -2.81 -10.05 11.45
C VAL A 73 -1.47 -10.78 11.53
N GLU A 74 -0.92 -11.15 10.37
CA GLU A 74 0.41 -11.76 10.22
C GLU A 74 1.32 -10.86 9.37
N ASN A 75 2.55 -10.63 9.84
CA ASN A 75 3.54 -9.87 9.09
C ASN A 75 4.45 -10.83 8.31
N LYS A 76 4.52 -10.67 6.97
CA LYS A 76 5.37 -11.44 6.05
C LYS A 76 6.25 -10.49 5.21
N PRO A 77 7.25 -9.84 5.86
CA PRO A 77 8.10 -8.87 5.16
C PRO A 77 9.14 -9.56 4.27
N GLY A 78 9.73 -8.78 3.37
CA GLY A 78 10.88 -9.17 2.58
C GLY A 78 10.71 -8.93 1.08
N ALA A 79 11.83 -8.81 0.37
CA ALA A 79 11.91 -8.56 -1.06
C ALA A 79 10.99 -7.40 -1.54
N GLY A 80 11.04 -6.24 -0.86
CA GLY A 80 10.19 -5.09 -1.19
C GLY A 80 8.69 -5.36 -1.05
N GLY A 81 8.29 -6.32 -0.18
CA GLY A 81 6.90 -6.74 0.01
C GLY A 81 6.46 -7.91 -0.89
N ASN A 82 7.31 -8.38 -1.80
CA ASN A 82 6.96 -9.45 -2.73
C ASN A 82 6.62 -10.77 -2.01
N ILE A 83 7.26 -11.09 -0.87
CA ILE A 83 6.99 -12.33 -0.12
C ILE A 83 5.55 -12.39 0.38
N GLY A 84 5.06 -11.34 1.03
CA GLY A 84 3.69 -11.28 1.52
C GLY A 84 2.66 -11.22 0.38
N ALA A 85 2.97 -10.49 -0.70
CA ALA A 85 2.12 -10.40 -1.88
C ALA A 85 1.98 -11.75 -2.60
N ASP A 86 3.08 -12.49 -2.80
CA ASP A 86 3.08 -13.84 -3.37
C ASP A 86 2.23 -14.82 -2.54
N PHE A 87 2.38 -14.77 -1.21
CA PHE A 87 1.59 -15.60 -0.31
C PHE A 87 0.09 -15.37 -0.50
N VAL A 88 -0.36 -14.10 -0.60
CA VAL A 88 -1.78 -13.80 -0.79
C VAL A 88 -2.23 -14.14 -2.21
N ALA A 89 -1.42 -13.87 -3.23
CA ALA A 89 -1.75 -14.19 -4.62
C ALA A 89 -2.02 -15.69 -4.84
N LYS A 90 -1.34 -16.55 -4.08
CA LYS A 90 -1.51 -18.02 -4.12
C LYS A 90 -2.54 -18.56 -3.12
N SER A 91 -3.15 -17.70 -2.31
CA SER A 91 -4.19 -18.10 -1.36
C SER A 91 -5.53 -18.35 -2.07
N PRO A 92 -6.46 -19.12 -1.46
CA PRO A 92 -7.81 -19.28 -1.99
C PRO A 92 -8.50 -17.93 -2.21
N ALA A 93 -9.20 -17.80 -3.33
CA ALA A 93 -9.92 -16.57 -3.70
C ALA A 93 -11.31 -16.49 -3.02
N ASP A 94 -11.36 -16.75 -1.73
CA ASP A 94 -12.59 -16.79 -0.92
C ASP A 94 -12.77 -15.56 -0.01
N GLY A 95 -11.83 -14.60 -0.08
CA GLY A 95 -11.83 -13.37 0.71
C GLY A 95 -11.31 -13.51 2.14
N TYR A 96 -10.90 -14.71 2.58
CA TYR A 96 -10.38 -14.93 3.94
C TYR A 96 -8.89 -14.67 4.08
N THR A 97 -8.20 -14.34 2.99
CA THR A 97 -6.81 -13.88 3.03
C THR A 97 -6.71 -12.54 2.30
N VAL A 98 -6.36 -11.50 3.02
CA VAL A 98 -6.30 -10.12 2.52
C VAL A 98 -4.91 -9.57 2.72
N LEU A 99 -4.33 -8.97 1.69
CA LEU A 99 -3.07 -8.26 1.74
C LEU A 99 -3.28 -6.82 2.22
N PHE A 100 -2.49 -6.38 3.17
CA PHE A 100 -2.26 -4.98 3.53
C PHE A 100 -0.83 -4.61 3.18
N GLY A 101 -0.65 -3.65 2.31
CA GLY A 101 0.68 -3.31 1.80
C GLY A 101 0.78 -1.88 1.31
N ILE A 102 1.88 -1.63 0.59
CA ILE A 102 2.11 -0.36 -0.09
C ILE A 102 2.17 -0.57 -1.60
N ASP A 103 1.86 0.48 -2.32
CA ASP A 103 1.77 0.49 -3.79
C ASP A 103 3.08 0.09 -4.49
N THR A 104 4.26 0.41 -3.93
CA THR A 104 5.54 0.15 -4.60
C THR A 104 5.79 -1.33 -4.88
N THR A 105 5.20 -2.24 -4.11
CA THR A 105 5.21 -3.68 -4.40
C THR A 105 4.60 -4.00 -5.78
N PHE A 106 3.68 -3.17 -6.27
CA PHE A 106 2.94 -3.35 -7.52
C PHE A 106 3.29 -2.31 -8.59
N THR A 107 3.81 -1.15 -8.19
CA THR A 107 4.06 -0.01 -9.08
C THR A 107 5.54 0.22 -9.38
N VAL A 108 6.45 -0.34 -8.58
CA VAL A 108 7.91 -0.23 -8.75
C VAL A 108 8.55 -1.60 -8.96
N ASN A 109 8.23 -2.58 -8.10
CA ASN A 109 8.89 -3.89 -8.13
C ASN A 109 8.84 -4.60 -9.49
N PRO A 110 7.74 -4.52 -10.28
CA PRO A 110 7.71 -5.12 -11.62
C PRO A 110 8.79 -4.61 -12.58
N TYR A 111 9.35 -3.43 -12.32
CA TYR A 111 10.39 -2.83 -13.16
C TYR A 111 11.80 -3.10 -12.68
N ILE A 112 11.99 -3.46 -11.38
CA ILE A 112 13.31 -3.58 -10.76
C ILE A 112 13.71 -5.00 -10.40
N TYR A 113 12.73 -5.90 -10.16
CA TYR A 113 12.99 -7.32 -9.90
C TYR A 113 12.92 -8.15 -11.19
N LYS A 114 13.97 -8.91 -11.48
CA LYS A 114 14.00 -9.80 -12.67
C LYS A 114 12.95 -10.91 -12.61
N ASN A 115 12.75 -11.46 -11.40
CA ASN A 115 11.86 -12.59 -11.17
C ASN A 115 10.92 -12.26 -10.01
N MET A 116 9.65 -12.10 -10.30
CA MET A 116 8.59 -12.05 -9.28
C MET A 116 7.82 -13.37 -9.32
N ALA A 117 7.55 -13.94 -8.15
CA ALA A 117 6.84 -15.21 -8.02
C ALA A 117 5.32 -15.07 -8.25
N PHE A 118 4.82 -13.85 -8.43
CA PHE A 118 3.44 -13.50 -8.74
C PHE A 118 3.41 -12.37 -9.78
N LYS A 119 2.25 -12.18 -10.43
CA LYS A 119 1.96 -11.05 -11.31
C LYS A 119 1.03 -10.06 -10.60
N ALA A 120 1.15 -8.78 -10.92
CA ALA A 120 0.23 -7.78 -10.36
C ALA A 120 -1.26 -8.11 -10.63
N ALA A 121 -1.54 -8.76 -11.78
CA ALA A 121 -2.88 -9.20 -12.15
C ALA A 121 -3.43 -10.39 -11.33
N ASP A 122 -2.60 -11.08 -10.54
CA ASP A 122 -3.04 -12.17 -9.65
C ASP A 122 -3.77 -11.63 -8.41
N LEU A 123 -3.66 -10.33 -8.16
CA LEU A 123 -4.33 -9.62 -7.07
C LEU A 123 -5.20 -8.49 -7.61
N ARG A 124 -6.29 -8.22 -6.92
CA ARG A 124 -7.15 -7.05 -7.22
C ARG A 124 -7.26 -6.15 -6.00
N PRO A 125 -7.26 -4.81 -6.17
CA PRO A 125 -7.42 -3.89 -5.05
C PRO A 125 -8.83 -3.95 -4.49
N ILE A 126 -8.93 -4.04 -3.15
CA ILE A 126 -10.14 -3.73 -2.40
C ILE A 126 -10.25 -2.21 -2.31
N MET A 127 -9.15 -1.57 -1.85
CA MET A 127 -9.13 -0.13 -1.58
C MET A 127 -7.69 0.41 -1.61
N VAL A 128 -7.52 1.61 -2.15
CA VAL A 128 -6.43 2.50 -1.74
C VAL A 128 -6.94 3.23 -0.50
N MET A 129 -6.41 2.86 0.66
CA MET A 129 -6.95 3.28 1.96
C MET A 129 -6.53 4.69 2.33
N VAL A 130 -5.23 4.91 2.36
CA VAL A 130 -4.61 6.18 2.75
C VAL A 130 -3.36 6.42 1.92
N SER A 131 -2.91 7.68 1.87
CA SER A 131 -1.61 8.09 1.35
C SER A 131 -0.77 8.74 2.44
N SER A 132 0.55 8.78 2.23
CA SER A 132 1.51 9.51 3.07
C SER A 132 2.64 10.03 2.22
N GLY A 133 3.13 11.21 2.52
CA GLY A 133 4.42 11.67 2.00
C GLY A 133 5.59 10.95 2.67
N LEU A 134 6.77 11.17 2.10
CA LEU A 134 8.04 10.90 2.75
C LEU A 134 8.62 12.20 3.28
N LEU A 135 9.38 12.09 4.35
CA LEU A 135 10.11 13.20 4.93
C LEU A 135 11.57 13.07 4.56
N VAL A 136 12.14 14.14 4.02
CA VAL A 136 13.59 14.31 3.85
C VAL A 136 14.13 14.81 5.19
N GLY A 137 14.75 13.91 5.95
CA GLY A 137 15.29 14.21 7.27
C GLY A 137 16.77 13.95 7.34
N ALA A 138 17.51 14.82 8.01
CA ALA A 138 18.95 14.75 8.17
C ALA A 138 19.35 14.62 9.64
N HIS A 139 20.50 14.01 9.90
CA HIS A 139 21.11 14.05 11.23
C HIS A 139 21.53 15.49 11.55
N PRO A 140 21.25 16.03 12.75
CA PRO A 140 21.57 17.41 13.11
C PRO A 140 23.05 17.76 13.00
N GLY A 141 23.94 16.78 13.22
CA GLY A 141 25.39 16.93 13.10
C GLY A 141 25.89 17.26 11.69
N THR A 142 25.05 17.12 10.64
CA THR A 142 25.39 17.57 9.29
C THR A 142 25.37 19.09 9.14
N GLY A 143 24.69 19.78 10.05
CA GLY A 143 24.51 21.24 10.00
C GLY A 143 23.54 21.75 8.95
N PHE A 144 22.83 20.85 8.24
CA PHE A 144 21.82 21.26 7.25
C PHE A 144 20.64 21.96 7.91
N LYS A 145 20.27 23.12 7.40
CA LYS A 145 19.10 23.92 7.83
C LYS A 145 17.99 23.93 6.78
N SER A 146 18.33 23.52 5.56
CA SER A 146 17.41 23.51 4.42
C SER A 146 17.74 22.41 3.43
N LEU A 147 16.78 22.08 2.56
CA LEU A 147 17.01 21.17 1.43
C LEU A 147 18.10 21.70 0.48
N LYS A 148 18.25 23.02 0.40
CA LYS A 148 19.30 23.66 -0.40
C LYS A 148 20.70 23.33 0.11
N ASP A 149 20.91 23.28 1.43
CA ASP A 149 22.21 22.92 2.03
C ASP A 149 22.55 21.46 1.72
N LEU A 150 21.58 20.58 1.84
CA LEU A 150 21.72 19.17 1.48
C LEU A 150 22.10 19.00 0.00
N ILE A 151 21.42 19.69 -0.90
CA ILE A 151 21.72 19.68 -2.35
C ILE A 151 23.13 20.20 -2.61
N ALA A 152 23.54 21.28 -1.95
CA ALA A 152 24.89 21.85 -2.11
C ALA A 152 25.98 20.85 -1.70
N GLN A 153 25.80 20.13 -0.58
CA GLN A 153 26.72 19.08 -0.16
C GLN A 153 26.71 17.91 -1.14
N GLY A 154 25.54 17.47 -1.59
CA GLY A 154 25.39 16.36 -2.53
C GLY A 154 26.09 16.61 -3.87
N LYS A 155 26.17 17.86 -4.31
CA LYS A 155 26.95 18.27 -5.50
C LYS A 155 28.47 18.15 -5.29
N GLY A 156 28.94 18.26 -4.07
CA GLY A 156 30.36 18.19 -3.72
C GLY A 156 30.79 16.78 -3.29
N LYS A 157 30.77 16.53 -1.99
CA LYS A 157 31.25 15.28 -1.37
C LYS A 157 30.35 14.06 -1.63
N GLY A 158 29.08 14.28 -1.97
CA GLY A 158 28.05 13.27 -1.93
C GLY A 158 27.43 13.11 -0.55
N LEU A 159 26.44 12.23 -0.45
CA LEU A 159 25.62 12.00 0.75
C LEU A 159 25.36 10.52 0.93
N ASN A 160 25.34 10.05 2.18
CA ASN A 160 24.83 8.73 2.52
C ASN A 160 23.35 8.85 2.92
N PHE A 161 22.46 8.16 2.19
CA PHE A 161 21.01 8.19 2.43
C PHE A 161 20.48 6.83 2.84
N SER A 162 19.78 6.78 3.97
CA SER A 162 19.04 5.58 4.36
C SER A 162 17.69 5.48 3.64
N SER A 163 17.29 4.25 3.36
CA SER A 163 15.94 3.90 2.95
C SER A 163 15.42 2.65 3.65
N ALA A 164 14.11 2.39 3.55
CA ALA A 164 13.50 1.19 4.11
C ALA A 164 13.82 -0.11 3.33
N GLY A 165 14.80 -0.05 2.43
CA GLY A 165 15.29 -1.18 1.63
C GLY A 165 15.26 -0.91 0.14
N SER A 166 15.94 -1.79 -0.62
CA SER A 166 15.91 -1.74 -2.08
C SER A 166 14.48 -1.93 -2.60
N GLY A 167 14.06 -1.08 -3.55
CA GLY A 167 12.68 -1.06 -4.07
C GLY A 167 11.68 -0.29 -3.19
N SER A 168 12.09 0.19 -2.01
CA SER A 168 11.19 1.00 -1.16
C SER A 168 10.93 2.39 -1.77
N PRO A 169 9.86 3.08 -1.33
CA PRO A 169 9.61 4.47 -1.74
C PRO A 169 10.80 5.41 -1.47
N GLY A 170 11.51 5.20 -0.37
CA GLY A 170 12.71 5.98 -0.04
C GLY A 170 13.88 5.76 -1.00
N HIS A 171 14.06 4.51 -1.49
CA HIS A 171 15.04 4.24 -2.55
C HIS A 171 14.66 4.96 -3.85
N LEU A 172 13.41 4.84 -4.27
CA LEU A 172 12.91 5.56 -5.47
C LEU A 172 13.07 7.08 -5.31
N ALA A 173 12.77 7.63 -4.13
CA ALA A 173 12.96 9.04 -3.86
C ALA A 173 14.44 9.46 -3.94
N ALA A 174 15.38 8.66 -3.42
CA ALA A 174 16.81 8.93 -3.53
C ALA A 174 17.26 8.98 -5.00
N GLU A 175 16.79 8.04 -5.83
CA GLU A 175 17.07 8.02 -7.27
C GLU A 175 16.54 9.28 -7.99
N ILE A 176 15.28 9.66 -7.70
CA ILE A 176 14.70 10.88 -8.24
C ILE A 176 15.50 12.11 -7.78
N PHE A 177 15.97 12.13 -6.52
CA PHE A 177 16.79 13.23 -5.99
C PHE A 177 18.13 13.34 -6.72
N MET A 178 18.80 12.22 -6.99
CA MET A 178 20.04 12.20 -7.75
C MET A 178 19.83 12.81 -9.13
N ASP A 179 18.78 12.41 -9.83
CA ASP A 179 18.47 12.90 -11.18
C ASP A 179 18.04 14.36 -11.17
N ALA A 180 16.99 14.73 -10.44
CA ALA A 180 16.37 16.05 -10.49
C ALA A 180 17.24 17.17 -9.88
N ALA A 181 18.02 16.86 -8.83
CA ALA A 181 18.90 17.84 -8.19
C ALA A 181 20.36 17.77 -8.67
N ASN A 182 20.69 16.78 -9.52
CA ASN A 182 22.03 16.48 -9.99
C ASN A 182 23.05 16.38 -8.82
N ILE A 183 22.74 15.48 -7.87
CA ILE A 183 23.56 15.24 -6.67
C ILE A 183 24.02 13.79 -6.62
N LYS A 184 25.07 13.55 -5.81
CA LYS A 184 25.59 12.20 -5.56
C LYS A 184 25.01 11.67 -4.25
N ILE A 185 24.35 10.52 -4.30
CA ILE A 185 23.84 9.81 -3.12
C ILE A 185 24.40 8.38 -3.13
N GLN A 186 25.00 7.99 -2.03
CA GLN A 186 25.26 6.60 -1.70
C GLN A 186 24.02 6.06 -0.96
N HIS A 187 23.23 5.24 -1.62
CA HIS A 187 22.06 4.62 -1.03
C HIS A 187 22.47 3.51 -0.05
N VAL A 188 21.94 3.56 1.18
CA VAL A 188 22.15 2.56 2.24
C VAL A 188 20.80 1.92 2.60
N PRO A 189 20.51 0.71 2.10
CA PRO A 189 19.24 0.03 2.34
C PRO A 189 19.20 -0.64 3.73
N TYR A 190 18.12 -0.40 4.49
CA TYR A 190 17.83 -1.06 5.77
C TYR A 190 16.62 -2.01 5.64
N LYS A 191 16.42 -2.89 6.62
CA LYS A 191 15.29 -3.83 6.64
C LYS A 191 14.01 -3.20 7.21
N GLY A 192 13.53 -2.11 6.58
CA GLY A 192 12.32 -1.39 6.97
C GLY A 192 12.58 0.04 7.45
N ASN A 193 11.49 0.78 7.69
CA ASN A 193 11.55 2.21 8.04
C ASN A 193 12.22 2.45 9.39
N THR A 194 11.90 1.67 10.42
CA THR A 194 12.41 1.85 11.78
C THR A 194 13.94 1.81 11.86
N PRO A 195 14.64 0.75 11.37
CA PRO A 195 16.10 0.74 11.40
C PRO A 195 16.73 1.84 10.52
N ALA A 196 16.08 2.23 9.41
CA ALA A 196 16.57 3.33 8.59
C ALA A 196 16.49 4.68 9.32
N VAL A 197 15.43 4.93 10.08
CA VAL A 197 15.31 6.12 10.96
C VAL A 197 16.36 6.09 12.06
N THR A 198 16.59 4.93 12.68
CA THR A 198 17.63 4.76 13.72
C THR A 198 19.02 5.11 13.18
N ALA A 199 19.34 4.74 11.96
CA ALA A 199 20.61 5.09 11.32
C ALA A 199 20.79 6.61 11.12
N VAL A 200 19.71 7.32 10.74
CA VAL A 200 19.74 8.79 10.70
C VAL A 200 19.95 9.37 12.09
N LEU A 201 19.25 8.86 13.11
CA LEU A 201 19.38 9.31 14.50
C LEU A 201 20.79 9.10 15.07
N ALA A 202 21.43 8.00 14.70
CA ALA A 202 22.78 7.66 15.16
C ALA A 202 23.88 8.40 14.37
N GLY A 203 23.54 9.08 13.26
CA GLY A 203 24.52 9.71 12.38
C GLY A 203 25.35 8.72 11.56
N GLU A 204 24.87 7.45 11.40
CA GLU A 204 25.49 6.45 10.53
C GLU A 204 25.37 6.85 9.05
N VAL A 205 24.32 7.62 8.73
CA VAL A 205 24.07 8.24 7.43
C VAL A 205 23.77 9.73 7.60
N ASP A 206 24.00 10.51 6.55
CA ASP A 206 23.79 11.96 6.59
C ASP A 206 22.32 12.32 6.66
N ALA A 207 21.50 11.60 5.90
CA ALA A 207 20.08 11.84 5.77
C ALA A 207 19.31 10.59 5.33
N GLY A 208 17.99 10.72 5.23
CA GLY A 208 17.12 9.70 4.68
C GLY A 208 15.85 10.30 4.10
N VAL A 209 15.23 9.60 3.14
CA VAL A 209 13.89 9.89 2.65
C VAL A 209 13.00 8.76 3.11
N LEU A 210 12.25 8.97 4.19
CA LEU A 210 11.58 7.92 4.95
C LEU A 210 10.13 8.28 5.23
N ALA A 211 9.31 7.28 5.60
CA ALA A 211 7.91 7.52 5.91
C ALA A 211 7.76 8.58 7.01
N THR A 212 7.01 9.64 6.70
CA THR A 212 6.79 10.80 7.58
C THR A 212 6.37 10.39 9.01
N PRO A 213 5.43 9.45 9.22
CA PRO A 213 5.03 9.06 10.57
C PRO A 213 6.17 8.53 11.44
N GLY A 214 7.16 7.86 10.82
CA GLY A 214 8.32 7.31 11.54
C GLY A 214 9.34 8.34 11.97
N MET A 215 9.41 9.48 11.29
CA MET A 215 10.40 10.54 11.56
C MET A 215 9.84 11.68 12.42
N LEU A 216 8.55 12.00 12.31
CA LEU A 216 7.92 13.14 12.99
C LEU A 216 8.17 13.23 14.49
N PRO A 217 8.13 12.16 15.29
CA PRO A 217 8.41 12.22 16.73
C PRO A 217 9.82 12.75 17.01
N TYR A 218 10.77 12.41 16.17
CA TYR A 218 12.19 12.83 16.31
C TYR A 218 12.45 14.23 15.77
N VAL A 219 11.68 14.65 14.78
CA VAL A 219 11.68 16.05 14.31
C VAL A 219 11.18 16.97 15.41
N LYS A 220 10.05 16.63 16.06
CA LYS A 220 9.48 17.40 17.17
C LYS A 220 10.42 17.54 18.37
N THR A 221 11.33 16.60 18.56
CA THR A 221 12.33 16.63 19.64
C THR A 221 13.70 17.15 19.19
N GLY A 222 13.83 17.62 17.95
CA GLY A 222 15.07 18.16 17.40
C GLY A 222 16.17 17.13 17.13
N LYS A 223 15.85 15.82 17.22
CA LYS A 223 16.81 14.73 16.96
C LYS A 223 16.97 14.41 15.47
N ILE A 224 16.07 14.90 14.64
CA ILE A 224 16.16 14.89 13.17
C ILE A 224 15.82 16.29 12.68
N THR A 225 16.62 16.82 11.78
CA THR A 225 16.32 18.07 11.06
C THR A 225 15.47 17.74 9.85
N ALA A 226 14.20 18.18 9.85
CA ALA A 226 13.32 18.05 8.70
C ALA A 226 13.66 19.11 7.65
N LEU A 227 13.83 18.70 6.40
CA LEU A 227 14.20 19.58 5.29
C LEU A 227 13.06 19.82 4.30
N ALA A 228 12.24 18.78 4.02
CA ALA A 228 11.08 18.86 3.16
C ALA A 228 10.19 17.61 3.33
N VAL A 229 8.93 17.69 2.87
CA VAL A 229 8.06 16.54 2.64
C VAL A 229 7.82 16.35 1.14
N THR A 230 7.66 15.09 0.71
CA THR A 230 7.44 14.75 -0.71
C THR A 230 5.96 14.78 -1.10
N SER A 231 5.05 14.91 -0.15
CA SER A 231 3.61 15.03 -0.38
C SER A 231 3.25 16.33 -1.08
N ARG A 232 2.10 16.34 -1.76
CA ARG A 232 1.56 17.54 -2.43
C ARG A 232 1.19 18.65 -1.46
N GLN A 233 0.86 18.27 -0.23
CA GLN A 233 0.51 19.21 0.83
C GLN A 233 1.48 19.06 1.99
N ARG A 234 1.68 20.14 2.75
CA ARG A 234 2.48 20.09 3.97
C ARG A 234 1.86 19.13 4.98
N SER A 235 2.72 18.56 5.81
CA SER A 235 2.30 17.75 6.95
C SER A 235 1.34 18.53 7.85
N ARG A 236 0.21 17.92 8.22
CA ARG A 236 -0.72 18.52 9.19
C ARG A 236 -0.12 18.60 10.58
N SER A 237 0.81 17.69 10.88
CA SER A 237 1.48 17.59 12.18
C SER A 237 2.75 18.42 12.30
N ALA A 238 3.23 18.99 11.16
CA ALA A 238 4.43 19.83 11.06
C ALA A 238 4.30 20.77 9.84
N ALA A 239 3.36 21.70 9.92
CA ALA A 239 3.01 22.61 8.82
C ALA A 239 4.10 23.63 8.46
N ASP A 240 5.12 23.78 9.26
CA ASP A 240 6.32 24.56 9.03
C ASP A 240 7.32 23.88 8.07
N ILE A 241 7.21 22.54 7.85
CA ILE A 241 8.06 21.83 6.90
C ILE A 241 7.52 22.05 5.48
N PRO A 242 8.33 22.62 4.57
CA PRO A 242 7.88 22.87 3.20
C PRO A 242 7.76 21.58 2.39
N THR A 243 6.92 21.58 1.35
CA THR A 243 6.89 20.52 0.35
C THR A 243 8.05 20.66 -0.62
N VAL A 244 8.45 19.57 -1.27
CA VAL A 244 9.46 19.60 -2.34
C VAL A 244 9.02 20.47 -3.51
N ALA A 245 7.71 20.55 -3.79
CA ALA A 245 7.14 21.40 -4.84
C ALA A 245 7.31 22.90 -4.52
N GLU A 246 7.07 23.31 -3.27
CA GLU A 246 7.30 24.68 -2.81
C GLU A 246 8.76 25.12 -2.93
N LEU A 247 9.69 24.15 -2.91
CA LEU A 247 11.12 24.38 -3.08
C LEU A 247 11.58 24.29 -4.55
N GLY A 248 10.65 24.19 -5.50
CA GLY A 248 10.93 24.13 -6.94
C GLY A 248 11.29 22.74 -7.47
N LEU A 249 11.15 21.69 -6.64
CA LEU A 249 11.51 20.31 -6.98
C LEU A 249 10.25 19.44 -7.15
N LYS A 250 9.31 19.88 -7.98
CA LYS A 250 8.01 19.23 -8.19
C LYS A 250 8.16 17.76 -8.66
N ASP A 251 9.21 17.43 -9.38
CA ASP A 251 9.46 16.06 -9.85
C ASP A 251 9.73 15.10 -8.70
N LEU A 252 10.10 15.60 -7.52
CA LEU A 252 10.27 14.83 -6.28
C LEU A 252 8.97 14.56 -5.54
N GLU A 253 7.82 15.08 -5.97
CA GLU A 253 6.55 14.71 -5.37
C GLU A 253 6.38 13.20 -5.43
N LEU A 254 6.28 12.57 -4.29
CA LEU A 254 6.09 11.14 -4.15
C LEU A 254 5.19 10.86 -2.94
N GLU A 255 4.16 10.08 -3.15
CA GLU A 255 3.26 9.62 -2.10
C GLU A 255 3.26 8.09 -2.06
N VAL A 256 3.36 7.55 -0.88
CA VAL A 256 3.17 6.13 -0.61
C VAL A 256 1.69 5.87 -0.44
N LEU A 257 1.13 4.96 -1.23
CA LEU A 257 -0.25 4.53 -1.08
C LEU A 257 -0.30 3.25 -0.25
N TYR A 258 -1.12 3.24 0.79
CA TYR A 258 -1.41 2.05 1.57
C TYR A 258 -2.66 1.40 1.02
N ILE A 259 -2.53 0.15 0.64
CA ILE A 259 -3.53 -0.57 -0.15
C ILE A 259 -3.94 -1.87 0.53
N ALA A 260 -5.18 -2.28 0.29
CA ALA A 260 -5.66 -3.61 0.61
C ALA A 260 -6.03 -4.35 -0.68
N MET A 261 -5.61 -5.61 -0.80
CA MET A 261 -5.84 -6.43 -1.98
C MET A 261 -6.27 -7.85 -1.61
N VAL A 262 -6.93 -8.52 -2.53
CA VAL A 262 -7.30 -9.95 -2.44
C VAL A 262 -6.90 -10.67 -3.73
N PRO A 263 -6.86 -12.02 -3.76
CA PRO A 263 -6.71 -12.77 -5.01
C PRO A 263 -7.71 -12.30 -6.06
N ALA A 264 -7.26 -12.18 -7.31
CA ALA A 264 -8.05 -11.55 -8.39
C ALA A 264 -9.43 -12.20 -8.63
N ALA A 265 -9.53 -13.52 -8.43
CA ALA A 265 -10.77 -14.28 -8.60
C ALA A 265 -11.73 -14.21 -7.39
N THR A 266 -11.45 -13.40 -6.35
CA THR A 266 -12.35 -13.24 -5.20
C THR A 266 -13.71 -12.74 -5.65
N PRO A 267 -14.84 -13.37 -5.23
CA PRO A 267 -16.19 -13.00 -5.66
C PRO A 267 -16.53 -11.54 -5.36
N GLU A 268 -17.19 -10.89 -6.31
CA GLU A 268 -17.54 -9.46 -6.21
C GLU A 268 -18.33 -9.11 -4.93
N PRO A 269 -19.35 -9.90 -4.49
CA PRO A 269 -20.07 -9.58 -3.26
C PRO A 269 -19.16 -9.55 -2.01
N VAL A 270 -18.15 -10.42 -1.96
CA VAL A 270 -17.15 -10.45 -0.87
C VAL A 270 -16.27 -9.20 -0.90
N VAL A 271 -15.83 -8.80 -2.10
CA VAL A 271 -15.02 -7.58 -2.26
C VAL A 271 -15.82 -6.34 -1.84
N GLN A 272 -17.08 -6.22 -2.25
CA GLN A 272 -17.95 -5.10 -1.88
C GLN A 272 -18.19 -5.03 -0.37
N LEU A 273 -18.38 -6.18 0.29
CA LEU A 273 -18.52 -6.24 1.74
C LEU A 273 -17.25 -5.78 2.44
N LEU A 274 -16.07 -6.25 1.99
CA LEU A 274 -14.79 -5.79 2.52
C LEU A 274 -14.58 -4.29 2.30
N GLN A 275 -14.88 -3.77 1.09
CA GLN A 275 -14.81 -2.33 0.78
C GLN A 275 -15.66 -1.50 1.73
N LYS A 276 -16.90 -1.94 1.97
CA LYS A 276 -17.81 -1.26 2.90
C LYS A 276 -17.25 -1.28 4.31
N SER A 277 -16.81 -2.44 4.81
CA SER A 277 -16.29 -2.59 6.17
C SER A 277 -15.03 -1.75 6.38
N PHE A 278 -14.15 -1.67 5.39
CA PHE A 278 -12.93 -0.85 5.43
C PHE A 278 -13.27 0.63 5.41
N THR A 279 -14.21 1.04 4.56
CA THR A 279 -14.71 2.41 4.51
C THR A 279 -15.30 2.84 5.86
N ASP A 280 -16.16 2.01 6.44
CA ASP A 280 -16.81 2.29 7.72
C ASP A 280 -15.76 2.41 8.84
N ALA A 281 -14.78 1.50 8.89
CA ALA A 281 -13.71 1.51 9.88
C ALA A 281 -12.81 2.76 9.76
N LEU A 282 -12.39 3.09 8.53
CA LEU A 282 -11.47 4.19 8.28
C LEU A 282 -12.12 5.58 8.41
N LYS A 283 -13.45 5.68 8.24
CA LYS A 283 -14.20 6.94 8.42
C LYS A 283 -14.62 7.22 9.87
N ARG A 284 -14.37 6.33 10.80
CA ARG A 284 -14.67 6.59 12.23
C ARG A 284 -13.90 7.82 12.70
N PRO A 285 -14.50 8.69 13.52
CA PRO A 285 -13.85 9.92 14.01
C PRO A 285 -12.53 9.66 14.76
N ASP A 286 -12.49 8.61 15.58
CA ASP A 286 -11.30 8.18 16.32
C ASP A 286 -10.18 7.71 15.37
N THR A 287 -10.53 6.91 14.36
CA THR A 287 -9.60 6.47 13.31
C THR A 287 -9.07 7.67 12.51
N GLN A 288 -9.93 8.59 12.09
CA GLN A 288 -9.51 9.80 11.35
C GLN A 288 -8.58 10.69 12.16
N ALA A 289 -8.83 10.86 13.45
CA ALA A 289 -7.94 11.60 14.35
C ALA A 289 -6.55 10.92 14.44
N GLN A 290 -6.53 9.59 14.56
CA GLN A 290 -5.28 8.84 14.60
C GLN A 290 -4.53 8.89 13.27
N LEU A 291 -5.21 8.75 12.13
CA LEU A 291 -4.61 8.91 10.81
C LEU A 291 -3.97 10.30 10.66
N ALA A 292 -4.68 11.35 11.07
CA ALA A 292 -4.16 12.71 11.02
C ALA A 292 -2.91 12.89 11.91
N SER A 293 -2.88 12.27 13.10
CA SER A 293 -1.71 12.34 14.01
C SER A 293 -0.47 11.65 13.44
N MET A 294 -0.66 10.67 12.56
CA MET A 294 0.37 9.92 11.84
C MET A 294 0.70 10.51 10.46
N ASP A 295 0.09 11.63 10.09
CA ASP A 295 0.23 12.27 8.78
C ASP A 295 -0.19 11.35 7.62
N LEU A 296 -1.22 10.54 7.87
CA LEU A 296 -1.85 9.68 6.89
C LEU A 296 -3.12 10.35 6.36
N PHE A 297 -3.24 10.47 5.04
CA PHE A 297 -4.36 11.12 4.37
C PHE A 297 -5.32 10.05 3.84
N TYR A 298 -6.59 10.12 4.25
CA TYR A 298 -7.62 9.20 3.77
C TYR A 298 -7.87 9.39 2.26
N GLU A 299 -7.70 8.33 1.48
CA GLU A 299 -8.00 8.27 0.04
C GLU A 299 -9.37 7.60 -0.20
N GLY A 300 -9.58 6.43 0.36
CA GLY A 300 -10.85 5.69 0.27
C GLY A 300 -11.25 5.29 -1.15
N LEU A 301 -10.28 5.16 -2.08
CA LEU A 301 -10.55 4.82 -3.47
C LEU A 301 -10.80 3.32 -3.62
N THR A 302 -11.89 2.96 -4.30
CA THR A 302 -12.30 1.57 -4.54
C THR A 302 -12.55 1.33 -6.04
N GLY A 303 -12.74 0.06 -6.43
CA GLY A 303 -13.10 -0.29 -7.80
C GLY A 303 -12.15 0.28 -8.85
N GLN A 304 -12.71 0.90 -9.90
CA GLN A 304 -11.95 1.47 -11.01
C GLN A 304 -11.06 2.64 -10.61
N ASP A 305 -11.45 3.44 -9.62
CA ASP A 305 -10.65 4.57 -9.15
C ASP A 305 -9.36 4.09 -8.48
N ALA A 306 -9.43 3.01 -7.68
CA ALA A 306 -8.26 2.38 -7.09
C ALA A 306 -7.32 1.81 -8.16
N VAL A 307 -7.88 1.10 -9.16
CA VAL A 307 -7.11 0.55 -10.29
C VAL A 307 -6.43 1.67 -11.06
N LYS A 308 -7.16 2.73 -11.41
CA LYS A 308 -6.62 3.88 -12.14
C LYS A 308 -5.49 4.55 -11.35
N ARG A 309 -5.70 4.82 -10.07
CA ARG A 309 -4.69 5.46 -9.19
C ARG A 309 -3.38 4.66 -9.16
N LEU A 310 -3.47 3.33 -9.04
CA LEU A 310 -2.30 2.45 -9.03
C LEU A 310 -1.63 2.38 -10.42
N SER A 311 -2.41 2.33 -11.50
CA SER A 311 -1.90 2.32 -12.87
C SER A 311 -1.16 3.60 -13.22
N ASP A 312 -1.74 4.77 -12.92
CA ASP A 312 -1.11 6.08 -13.16
C ASP A 312 0.24 6.17 -12.42
N GLN A 313 0.26 5.68 -11.17
CA GLN A 313 1.47 5.67 -10.35
C GLN A 313 2.53 4.69 -10.90
N SER A 314 2.11 3.50 -11.33
CA SER A 314 2.98 2.50 -11.95
C SER A 314 3.64 3.05 -13.23
N GLN A 315 2.88 3.70 -14.08
CA GLN A 315 3.42 4.33 -15.30
C GLN A 315 4.42 5.45 -14.97
N ARG A 316 4.12 6.29 -13.98
CA ARG A 316 5.03 7.34 -13.53
C ARG A 316 6.34 6.74 -13.01
N TYR A 317 6.28 5.77 -12.10
CA TYR A 317 7.46 5.16 -11.49
C TYR A 317 8.25 4.31 -12.48
N GLY A 318 7.58 3.64 -13.41
CA GLY A 318 8.24 2.92 -14.49
C GLY A 318 9.10 3.83 -15.38
N ARG A 319 8.66 5.07 -15.65
CA ARG A 319 9.50 6.07 -16.36
C ARG A 319 10.73 6.44 -15.55
N VAL A 320 10.57 6.70 -14.24
CA VAL A 320 11.69 7.04 -13.35
C VAL A 320 12.70 5.88 -13.26
N VAL A 321 12.23 4.67 -13.01
CA VAL A 321 13.11 3.48 -12.96
C VAL A 321 13.89 3.32 -14.26
N LYS A 322 13.26 3.58 -15.41
CA LYS A 322 13.91 3.49 -16.70
C LYS A 322 14.95 4.60 -16.92
N SER A 323 14.69 5.85 -16.49
CA SER A 323 15.62 6.98 -16.65
C SER A 323 16.82 6.85 -15.71
N THR A 324 16.63 6.41 -14.46
CA THR A 324 17.71 6.30 -13.47
C THR A 324 18.47 4.97 -13.55
N GLY A 325 17.92 3.97 -14.24
CA GLY A 325 18.52 2.63 -14.30
C GLY A 325 18.42 1.84 -12.98
N MET A 326 17.55 2.26 -12.06
CA MET A 326 17.31 1.61 -10.77
C MET A 326 17.06 0.12 -10.92
N LYS A 327 17.79 -0.71 -10.18
CA LYS A 327 17.67 -2.18 -10.19
C LYS A 327 17.79 -2.70 -8.75
N VAL A 328 17.23 -3.86 -8.52
CA VAL A 328 17.53 -4.69 -7.34
C VAL A 328 18.35 -5.88 -7.83
N GLU A 329 19.55 -6.03 -7.27
CA GLU A 329 20.44 -7.15 -7.57
C GLU A 329 19.90 -8.48 -7.03
#